data_b392e619b29cb80a84f08a22cdaf897c
#
_entry.id   b392e619b29cb80a84f08a22cdaf897c
#
_cell.length_a   1.000
_cell.length_b   1.000
_cell.length_c   1.000
_cell.angle_alpha   90.00
_cell.angle_beta   90.00
_cell.angle_gamma   90.00
#
_symmetry.space_group_name_H-M   'P 1'
#
loop_
_entity.id
_entity.type
_entity.pdbx_description
1 polymer ?
#
loop_
_entity_poly.entity_id
_entity_poly.type
_entity_poly.pdbx_seq_one_letter_code
_entity_poly.pdbx_strand_id
1 'polypeptide(L)'
;MKNLVLALGFICAPLGAAADVATAMLRDVVDHHILPRYSTLAERADALADAAEQNCAPDAAALRDTYHSAFDAWIAVSHLRFGPSEVDNRAFALAFWPDSRGATPKTLAALIADADPVGTNP
;
A
#
# COMPACT_ATOMS: atom_id res chain seq x y z
N MET A 1 33.84 -42.19 51.09
CA MET A 1 33.95 -41.06 50.17
C MET A 1 32.99 -41.30 49.04
N LYS A 2 31.84 -40.65 49.05
CA LYS A 2 30.76 -40.80 48.03
C LYS A 2 30.98 -39.76 46.96
N ASN A 3 31.26 -40.19 45.71
CA ASN A 3 31.39 -39.32 44.58
C ASN A 3 29.97 -38.95 44.10
N LEU A 4 29.61 -37.66 44.27
CA LEU A 4 28.40 -37.07 43.74
C LEU A 4 28.70 -36.62 42.30
N VAL A 5 28.22 -37.39 41.30
CA VAL A 5 28.27 -36.98 39.88
C VAL A 5 27.07 -36.11 39.62
N LEU A 6 27.29 -34.80 39.49
CA LEU A 6 26.27 -33.85 39.03
C LEU A 6 26.13 -34.01 37.51
N ALA A 7 25.03 -34.63 37.05
CA ALA A 7 24.68 -34.63 35.65
C ALA A 7 24.06 -33.26 35.29
N LEU A 8 24.80 -32.40 34.57
CA LEU A 8 24.31 -31.20 33.96
C LEU A 8 23.46 -31.62 32.75
N GLY A 9 22.13 -31.67 32.92
CA GLY A 9 21.19 -31.83 31.82
C GLY A 9 21.16 -30.57 30.98
N PHE A 10 21.76 -30.61 29.79
CA PHE A 10 21.64 -29.58 28.77
C PHE A 10 20.20 -29.65 28.23
N ILE A 11 19.34 -28.69 28.63
CA ILE A 11 18.00 -28.53 28.05
C ILE A 11 18.22 -27.88 26.68
N CYS A 12 18.37 -28.69 25.64
CA CYS A 12 18.22 -28.24 24.25
C CYS A 12 16.73 -27.90 24.03
N ALA A 13 16.37 -26.65 24.24
CA ALA A 13 15.06 -26.18 23.75
C ALA A 13 15.02 -26.34 22.23
N PRO A 14 13.93 -26.85 21.64
CA PRO A 14 13.83 -27.07 20.20
C PRO A 14 13.75 -25.71 19.50
N LEU A 15 14.86 -25.26 18.94
CA LEU A 15 14.92 -24.06 18.07
C LEU A 15 13.95 -24.17 16.88
N GLY A 16 13.55 -25.39 16.48
CA GLY A 16 12.59 -25.63 15.42
C GLY A 16 11.19 -25.09 15.72
N ALA A 17 10.69 -25.25 16.94
CA ALA A 17 9.34 -24.81 17.29
C ALA A 17 9.16 -23.29 17.23
N ALA A 18 10.20 -22.50 17.53
CA ALA A 18 10.16 -21.05 17.43
C ALA A 18 10.14 -20.58 15.97
N ALA A 19 10.87 -21.27 15.08
CA ALA A 19 10.88 -20.97 13.66
C ALA A 19 9.53 -21.28 13.00
N ASP A 20 8.87 -22.36 13.40
CA ASP A 20 7.56 -22.75 12.90
C ASP A 20 6.47 -21.73 13.30
N VAL A 21 6.50 -21.26 14.55
CA VAL A 21 5.58 -20.22 15.04
C VAL A 21 5.78 -18.90 14.29
N ALA A 22 7.02 -18.47 14.10
CA ALA A 22 7.33 -17.25 13.36
C ALA A 22 6.86 -17.34 11.90
N THR A 23 7.08 -18.49 11.26
CA THR A 23 6.61 -18.74 9.89
C THR A 23 5.08 -18.72 9.79
N ALA A 24 4.39 -19.31 10.76
CA ALA A 24 2.93 -19.28 10.82
C ALA A 24 2.38 -17.86 10.98
N MET A 25 2.97 -17.05 11.87
CA MET A 25 2.60 -15.66 12.05
C MET A 25 2.84 -14.83 10.78
N LEU A 26 3.97 -15.02 10.09
CA LEU A 26 4.25 -14.33 8.84
C LEU A 26 3.24 -14.67 7.75
N ARG A 27 2.87 -15.95 7.62
CA ARG A 27 1.83 -16.37 6.69
C ARG A 27 0.48 -15.75 7.02
N ASP A 28 0.10 -15.75 8.28
CA ASP A 28 -1.14 -15.14 8.73
C ASP A 28 -1.22 -13.66 8.35
N VAL A 29 -0.15 -12.89 8.57
CA VAL A 29 -0.07 -11.48 8.16
C VAL A 29 -0.17 -11.35 6.63
N VAL A 30 0.51 -12.19 5.87
CA VAL A 30 0.43 -12.15 4.40
C VAL A 30 -0.98 -12.45 3.93
N ASP A 31 -1.57 -13.54 4.41
CA ASP A 31 -2.83 -14.08 3.90
C ASP A 31 -4.05 -13.27 4.38
N HIS A 32 -4.01 -12.69 5.58
CA HIS A 32 -5.16 -11.99 6.17
C HIS A 32 -5.00 -10.46 6.26
N HIS A 33 -3.79 -9.93 6.02
CA HIS A 33 -3.59 -8.48 6.06
C HIS A 33 -3.08 -7.93 4.73
N ILE A 34 -2.00 -8.47 4.17
CA ILE A 34 -1.35 -7.90 2.99
C ILE A 34 -2.15 -8.19 1.72
N LEU A 35 -2.33 -9.46 1.39
CA LEU A 35 -2.97 -9.87 0.12
C LEU A 35 -4.39 -9.34 -0.03
N PRO A 36 -5.30 -9.43 0.98
CA PRO A 36 -6.66 -8.91 0.83
C PRO A 36 -6.72 -7.41 0.58
N ARG A 37 -5.82 -6.63 1.20
CA ARG A 37 -5.78 -5.17 1.04
C ARG A 37 -5.29 -4.77 -0.35
N TYR A 38 -4.26 -5.43 -0.87
CA TYR A 38 -3.80 -5.18 -2.24
C TYR A 38 -4.82 -5.66 -3.28
N SER A 39 -5.54 -6.75 -3.03
CA SER A 39 -6.65 -7.19 -3.89
C SER A 39 -7.75 -6.12 -3.95
N THR A 40 -8.16 -5.60 -2.80
CA THR A 40 -9.12 -4.51 -2.74
C THR A 40 -8.63 -3.26 -3.47
N LEU A 41 -7.35 -2.88 -3.32
CA LEU A 41 -6.79 -1.74 -4.04
C LEU A 41 -6.86 -1.96 -5.56
N ALA A 42 -6.49 -3.14 -6.04
CA ALA A 42 -6.55 -3.47 -7.46
C ALA A 42 -7.99 -3.36 -8.00
N GLU A 43 -8.97 -3.97 -7.32
CA GLU A 43 -10.39 -3.89 -7.70
C GLU A 43 -10.92 -2.45 -7.74
N ARG A 44 -10.52 -1.61 -6.78
CA ARG A 44 -10.94 -0.20 -6.74
C ARG A 44 -10.24 0.64 -7.80
N ALA A 45 -8.99 0.34 -8.12
CA ALA A 45 -8.25 1.00 -9.19
C ALA A 45 -8.86 0.66 -10.57
N ASP A 46 -9.23 -0.60 -10.81
CA ASP A 46 -9.91 -1.01 -12.03
C ASP A 46 -11.26 -0.31 -12.17
N ALA A 47 -12.07 -0.26 -11.10
CA ALA A 47 -13.34 0.47 -11.12
C ALA A 47 -13.17 1.97 -11.39
N LEU A 48 -12.09 2.59 -10.90
CA LEU A 48 -11.77 3.99 -11.22
C LEU A 48 -11.40 4.15 -12.69
N ALA A 49 -10.62 3.25 -13.25
CA ALA A 49 -10.27 3.26 -14.67
C ALA A 49 -11.52 3.14 -15.54
N ASP A 50 -12.39 2.17 -15.25
CA ASP A 50 -13.66 1.98 -15.97
C ASP A 50 -14.56 3.22 -15.90
N ALA A 51 -14.65 3.88 -14.75
CA ALA A 51 -15.43 5.10 -14.60
C ALA A 51 -14.83 6.26 -15.39
N ALA A 52 -13.52 6.38 -15.46
CA ALA A 52 -12.82 7.40 -16.25
C ALA A 52 -13.01 7.17 -17.75
N GLU A 53 -12.98 5.93 -18.23
CA GLU A 53 -13.25 5.58 -19.63
C GLU A 53 -14.69 5.92 -20.05
N GLN A 54 -15.65 5.75 -19.12
CA GLN A 54 -17.06 6.06 -19.39
C GLN A 54 -17.33 7.57 -19.39
N ASN A 55 -16.77 8.30 -18.44
CA ASN A 55 -16.96 9.75 -18.34
C ASN A 55 -15.85 10.38 -17.49
N CYS A 56 -14.89 11.02 -18.14
CA CYS A 56 -13.77 11.72 -17.51
C CYS A 56 -14.08 13.18 -17.16
N ALA A 57 -15.34 13.60 -17.18
CA ALA A 57 -15.70 14.97 -16.78
C ALA A 57 -15.43 15.19 -15.29
N PRO A 58 -14.85 16.34 -14.89
CA PRO A 58 -14.41 16.57 -13.51
C PRO A 58 -15.56 16.65 -12.50
N ASP A 59 -16.78 16.85 -12.98
CA ASP A 59 -18.03 16.89 -12.20
C ASP A 59 -18.79 15.56 -12.21
N ALA A 60 -18.30 14.54 -12.93
CA ALA A 60 -18.91 13.21 -12.95
C ALA A 60 -18.91 12.59 -11.55
N ALA A 61 -20.11 12.34 -11.01
CA ALA A 61 -20.24 11.80 -9.65
C ALA A 61 -19.59 10.41 -9.53
N ALA A 62 -19.82 9.53 -10.53
CA ALA A 62 -19.25 8.19 -10.54
C ALA A 62 -17.71 8.21 -10.52
N LEU A 63 -17.07 9.11 -11.27
CA LEU A 63 -15.63 9.26 -11.29
C LEU A 63 -15.09 9.67 -9.90
N ARG A 64 -15.74 10.64 -9.25
CA ARG A 64 -15.33 11.07 -7.90
C ARG A 64 -15.53 9.99 -6.86
N ASP A 65 -16.64 9.27 -6.89
CA ASP A 65 -16.94 8.20 -5.92
C ASP A 65 -15.97 7.03 -6.06
N THR A 66 -15.63 6.64 -7.30
CA THR A 66 -14.62 5.60 -7.55
C THR A 66 -13.22 6.05 -7.19
N TYR A 67 -12.88 7.33 -7.43
CA TYR A 67 -11.60 7.90 -6.96
C TYR A 67 -11.48 7.85 -5.44
N HIS A 68 -12.50 8.28 -4.71
CA HIS A 68 -12.48 8.20 -3.24
C HIS A 68 -12.32 6.76 -2.76
N SER A 69 -13.03 5.81 -3.38
CA SER A 69 -12.92 4.39 -3.04
C SER A 69 -11.53 3.82 -3.29
N ALA A 70 -10.90 4.18 -4.42
CA ALA A 70 -9.53 3.79 -4.74
C ALA A 70 -8.52 4.44 -3.78
N PHE A 71 -8.73 5.71 -3.44
CA PHE A 71 -7.89 6.43 -2.49
C PHE A 71 -7.96 5.85 -1.09
N ASP A 72 -9.14 5.51 -0.59
CA ASP A 72 -9.32 4.85 0.71
C ASP A 72 -8.62 3.48 0.75
N ALA A 73 -8.73 2.70 -0.33
CA ALA A 73 -8.03 1.43 -0.47
C ALA A 73 -6.50 1.62 -0.49
N TRP A 74 -6.01 2.69 -1.17
CA TRP A 74 -4.60 3.06 -1.13
C TRP A 74 -4.14 3.42 0.29
N ILE A 75 -4.88 4.24 1.02
CA ILE A 75 -4.54 4.60 2.41
C ILE A 75 -4.44 3.34 3.28
N ALA A 76 -5.32 2.35 3.08
CA ALA A 76 -5.29 1.09 3.81
C ALA A 76 -4.01 0.26 3.61
N VAL A 77 -3.29 0.43 2.48
CA VAL A 77 -2.02 -0.26 2.17
C VAL A 77 -0.79 0.64 2.24
N SER A 78 -0.94 1.94 2.38
CA SER A 78 0.15 2.92 2.25
C SER A 78 1.27 2.77 3.28
N HIS A 79 1.02 2.06 4.38
CA HIS A 79 2.03 1.70 5.38
C HIS A 79 2.92 0.52 4.95
N LEU A 80 2.54 -0.23 3.92
CA LEU A 80 3.28 -1.37 3.38
C LEU A 80 4.29 -0.87 2.33
N ARG A 81 5.43 -0.33 2.82
CA ARG A 81 6.46 0.32 2.00
C ARG A 81 7.49 -0.70 1.51
N PHE A 82 7.09 -1.55 0.55
CA PHE A 82 7.97 -2.55 -0.07
C PHE A 82 7.41 -3.02 -1.43
N GLY A 83 8.28 -3.64 -2.24
CA GLY A 83 7.88 -4.25 -3.50
C GLY A 83 7.52 -3.25 -4.60
N PRO A 84 6.59 -3.60 -5.50
CA PRO A 84 6.29 -2.80 -6.69
C PRO A 84 5.80 -1.37 -6.43
N SER A 85 5.20 -1.09 -5.27
CA SER A 85 4.74 0.26 -4.89
C SER A 85 5.88 1.25 -4.71
N GLU A 86 7.10 0.78 -4.40
CA GLU A 86 8.27 1.63 -4.20
C GLU A 86 9.10 1.82 -5.48
N VAL A 87 8.85 1.02 -6.51
CA VAL A 87 9.55 1.15 -7.80
C VAL A 87 9.08 2.43 -8.50
N ASP A 88 10.04 3.25 -8.95
CA ASP A 88 9.77 4.51 -9.69
C ASP A 88 8.85 5.49 -8.94
N ASN A 89 8.85 5.44 -7.61
CA ASN A 89 7.99 6.25 -6.75
C ASN A 89 6.48 6.12 -7.04
N ARG A 90 6.01 4.96 -7.49
CA ARG A 90 4.60 4.70 -7.83
C ARG A 90 3.63 5.05 -6.71
N ALA A 91 4.07 4.89 -5.45
CA ALA A 91 3.29 5.31 -4.29
C ALA A 91 2.85 6.77 -4.34
N PHE A 92 3.66 7.65 -4.95
CA PHE A 92 3.34 9.06 -5.09
C PHE A 92 2.45 9.38 -6.30
N ALA A 93 2.28 8.45 -7.24
CA ALA A 93 1.44 8.67 -8.42
C ALA A 93 -0.04 8.81 -8.05
N LEU A 94 -0.51 8.05 -7.06
CA LEU A 94 -1.90 8.15 -6.58
C LEU A 94 -2.07 9.24 -5.52
N ALA A 95 -1.08 9.41 -4.63
CA ALA A 95 -1.11 10.41 -3.57
C ALA A 95 0.29 10.91 -3.23
N PHE A 96 0.60 12.14 -3.63
CA PHE A 96 1.81 12.83 -3.19
C PHE A 96 1.63 13.38 -1.77
N TRP A 97 1.92 12.57 -0.78
CA TRP A 97 1.75 12.93 0.62
C TRP A 97 3.00 12.59 1.47
N PRO A 98 3.46 13.48 2.34
CA PRO A 98 2.94 14.83 2.58
C PRO A 98 3.46 15.86 1.57
N ASP A 99 2.58 16.70 1.03
CA ASP A 99 2.94 17.85 0.21
C ASP A 99 3.25 19.06 1.10
N SER A 100 4.36 18.98 1.84
CA SER A 100 4.77 19.99 2.83
C SER A 100 5.07 21.39 2.22
N ARG A 101 5.27 21.47 0.90
CA ARG A 101 5.55 22.71 0.17
C ARG A 101 4.35 23.23 -0.62
N GLY A 102 3.25 22.50 -0.65
CA GLY A 102 2.09 22.80 -1.47
C GLY A 102 2.43 22.83 -2.96
N ALA A 103 3.29 21.89 -3.41
CA ALA A 103 3.74 21.86 -4.80
C ALA A 103 2.58 21.52 -5.75
N THR A 104 1.76 20.52 -5.40
CA THR A 104 0.63 20.10 -6.21
C THR A 104 -0.37 21.23 -6.49
N PRO A 105 -0.95 21.91 -5.48
CA PRO A 105 -1.91 22.99 -5.73
C PRO A 105 -1.27 24.17 -6.47
N LYS A 106 0.00 24.50 -6.25
CA LYS A 106 0.68 25.56 -6.97
C LYS A 106 0.87 25.23 -8.46
N THR A 107 1.29 23.99 -8.76
CA THR A 107 1.46 23.53 -10.14
C THR A 107 0.13 23.50 -10.87
N LEU A 108 -0.93 22.96 -10.24
CA LEU A 108 -2.27 22.96 -10.83
C LEU A 108 -2.81 24.36 -11.07
N ALA A 109 -2.62 25.28 -10.13
CA ALA A 109 -3.03 26.68 -10.30
C ALA A 109 -2.31 27.35 -11.48
N ALA A 110 -1.01 27.09 -11.65
CA ALA A 110 -0.24 27.60 -12.79
C ALA A 110 -0.74 27.01 -14.13
N LEU A 111 -0.93 25.69 -14.21
CA LEU A 111 -1.48 25.02 -15.41
C LEU A 111 -2.84 25.60 -15.83
N ILE A 112 -3.70 25.87 -14.86
CA ILE A 112 -5.03 26.45 -15.13
C ILE A 112 -4.89 27.90 -15.59
N ALA A 113 -4.04 28.71 -14.93
CA ALA A 113 -3.85 30.13 -15.27
C ALA A 113 -3.23 30.32 -16.66
N ASP A 114 -2.28 29.45 -17.02
CA ASP A 114 -1.55 29.51 -18.29
C ASP A 114 -2.32 28.80 -19.42
N ALA A 115 -3.48 28.19 -19.13
CA ALA A 115 -4.25 27.35 -20.07
C ALA A 115 -3.34 26.32 -20.78
N ASP A 116 -2.45 25.67 -20.03
CA ASP A 116 -1.42 24.78 -20.56
C ASP A 116 -2.08 23.58 -21.30
N PRO A 117 -1.72 23.34 -22.57
CA PRO A 117 -2.32 22.28 -23.37
C PRO A 117 -2.07 20.88 -22.79
N VAL A 118 -1.08 20.68 -21.89
CA VAL A 118 -0.87 19.41 -21.19
C VAL A 118 -2.07 19.03 -20.32
N GLY A 119 -2.81 20.02 -19.81
CA GLY A 119 -4.02 19.78 -19.02
C GLY A 119 -5.23 19.31 -19.85
N THR A 120 -5.17 19.39 -21.17
CA THR A 120 -6.27 19.02 -22.09
C THR A 120 -5.88 17.94 -23.10
N ASN A 121 -4.64 17.48 -23.05
CA ASN A 121 -4.13 16.44 -23.95
C ASN A 121 -4.19 15.09 -23.23
N PRO A 122 -5.04 14.12 -23.67
CA PRO A 122 -5.19 12.80 -23.04
C PRO A 122 -3.96 11.91 -23.19
#